data_eb058c800c1e70c46a71b8d84cecdcc3
#
_entry.id   eb058c800c1e70c46a71b8d84cecdcc3
#
_cell.length_a   1.000
_cell.length_b   1.000
_cell.length_c   1.000
_cell.angle_alpha   90.00
_cell.angle_beta   90.00
_cell.angle_gamma   90.00
#
_symmetry.space_group_name_H-M   'P 1'
#
loop_
_entity.id
_entity.type
_entity.pdbx_description
1 polymer ?
#
loop_
_entity_poly.entity_id
_entity_poly.type
_entity_poly.pdbx_seq_one_letter_code
_entity_poly.pdbx_strand_id
1 'polypeptide(L)'
;MPVPVLPTFVGALTLGNVFNGMGYAWVRHLTMWTATIILLLYIVKIIKYPKVCMNEYKNTVPCSLYAAFDMIMMILGSYYFDYIPAFGKALWGVAIIIHICHICIFTYRNVIKERNINTFVPSWFVTYNGIMVSCVVGGAMNMAGVLKYIVYYGIIIYFIIIPIMIWRLMTVEVKPPVYHTMAVVLAPCSLCLVSYLNVIQNPNAMMVYVLYACVFVSFAFIVIKLPKFFAFQFTPGFAGLTFPMAIGVVASQKMTAFLTTAGNEAFANIVKQISGIQLYLTTMIIGYVLLNFVIMALKIERK
;
A
#
# COMPACT_ATOMS: atom_id res chain seq x y z
N MET A 1 8.79 -1.69 -18.59
CA MET A 1 8.68 -1.72 -17.12
C MET A 1 7.33 -2.33 -16.75
N PRO A 2 7.27 -3.40 -15.95
CA PRO A 2 6.00 -4.06 -15.56
C PRO A 2 5.24 -3.25 -14.50
N VAL A 3 3.89 -3.37 -14.48
CA VAL A 3 3.01 -2.64 -13.54
C VAL A 3 3.36 -2.88 -12.06
N PRO A 4 3.74 -4.11 -11.62
CA PRO A 4 4.08 -4.36 -10.22
C PRO A 4 5.27 -3.58 -9.65
N VAL A 5 6.07 -2.92 -10.48
CA VAL A 5 7.10 -1.96 -10.01
C VAL A 5 6.45 -0.82 -9.21
N LEU A 6 5.26 -0.36 -9.61
CA LEU A 6 4.56 0.74 -8.92
C LEU A 6 4.27 0.42 -7.44
N PRO A 7 3.53 -0.64 -7.07
CA PRO A 7 3.30 -0.94 -5.66
C PRO A 7 4.59 -1.29 -4.90
N THR A 8 5.65 -1.78 -5.56
CA THR A 8 6.94 -1.97 -4.92
C THR A 8 7.51 -0.63 -4.47
N PHE A 9 7.44 0.41 -5.31
CA PHE A 9 7.90 1.75 -4.94
C PHE A 9 7.02 2.41 -3.89
N VAL A 10 5.71 2.17 -3.86
CA VAL A 10 4.87 2.59 -2.72
C VAL A 10 5.39 1.98 -1.42
N GLY A 11 5.75 0.70 -1.43
CA GLY A 11 6.36 0.01 -0.28
C GLY A 11 7.70 0.62 0.12
N ALA A 12 8.60 0.85 -0.84
CA ALA A 12 9.92 1.44 -0.60
C ALA A 12 9.83 2.87 -0.03
N LEU A 13 8.93 3.69 -0.56
CA LEU A 13 8.67 5.05 -0.09
C LEU A 13 8.12 5.06 1.35
N THR A 14 7.18 4.16 1.64
CA THR A 14 6.61 4.00 2.99
C THR A 14 7.68 3.57 3.97
N LEU A 15 8.51 2.60 3.62
CA LEU A 15 9.64 2.14 4.43
C LEU A 15 10.69 3.25 4.61
N GLY A 16 10.98 4.04 3.56
CA GLY A 16 11.86 5.20 3.62
C GLY A 16 11.39 6.24 4.65
N ASN A 17 10.08 6.47 4.73
CA ASN A 17 9.48 7.34 5.75
C ASN A 17 9.62 6.75 7.17
N VAL A 18 9.51 5.42 7.33
CA VAL A 18 9.75 4.74 8.61
C VAL A 18 11.21 4.95 9.05
N PHE A 19 12.18 4.73 8.17
CA PHE A 19 13.59 4.94 8.47
C PHE A 19 13.91 6.41 8.78
N ASN A 20 13.25 7.36 8.10
CA ASN A 20 13.37 8.79 8.42
C ASN A 20 12.90 9.08 9.84
N GLY A 21 11.79 8.49 10.29
CA GLY A 21 11.32 8.61 11.67
C GLY A 21 12.28 8.00 12.72
N MET A 22 13.19 7.12 12.29
CA MET A 22 14.26 6.54 13.11
C MET A 22 15.58 7.32 13.05
N GLY A 23 15.63 8.45 12.34
CA GLY A 23 16.83 9.29 12.17
C GLY A 23 17.65 9.02 10.90
N TYR A 24 17.25 8.06 10.07
CA TYR A 24 17.95 7.75 8.81
C TYR A 24 17.35 8.49 7.61
N ALA A 25 17.42 9.83 7.64
CA ALA A 25 16.82 10.70 6.62
C ALA A 25 17.32 10.42 5.19
N TRP A 26 18.57 10.00 5.03
CA TRP A 26 19.15 9.67 3.72
C TRP A 26 18.38 8.54 2.99
N VAL A 27 17.80 7.59 3.72
CA VAL A 27 16.97 6.50 3.13
C VAL A 27 15.72 7.10 2.50
N ARG A 28 15.06 8.05 3.18
CA ARG A 28 13.90 8.77 2.64
C ARG A 28 14.30 9.50 1.35
N HIS A 29 15.36 10.27 1.36
CA HIS A 29 15.79 11.01 0.17
C HIS A 29 16.09 10.09 -1.01
N LEU A 30 16.84 9.01 -0.78
CA LEU A 30 17.18 8.03 -1.81
C LEU A 30 15.93 7.40 -2.44
N THR A 31 14.98 6.94 -1.61
CA THR A 31 13.76 6.31 -2.10
C THR A 31 12.86 7.32 -2.83
N MET A 32 12.72 8.57 -2.34
CA MET A 32 11.90 9.60 -2.98
C MET A 32 12.44 10.00 -4.36
N TRP A 33 13.75 10.23 -4.49
CA TRP A 33 14.37 10.54 -5.78
C TRP A 33 14.26 9.39 -6.76
N THR A 34 14.52 8.15 -6.32
CA THR A 34 14.37 6.97 -7.17
C THR A 34 12.92 6.80 -7.64
N ALA A 35 11.94 6.98 -6.74
CA ALA A 35 10.52 6.90 -7.10
C ALA A 35 10.10 8.02 -8.06
N THR A 36 10.69 9.22 -7.96
CA THR A 36 10.46 10.31 -8.91
C THR A 36 10.91 9.90 -10.31
N ILE A 37 12.09 9.30 -10.44
CA ILE A 37 12.58 8.79 -11.72
C ILE A 37 11.65 7.70 -12.26
N ILE A 38 11.21 6.76 -11.42
CA ILE A 38 10.28 5.69 -11.81
C ILE A 38 8.94 6.27 -12.27
N LEU A 39 8.41 7.27 -11.56
CA LEU A 39 7.16 7.93 -11.95
C LEU A 39 7.29 8.60 -13.32
N LEU A 40 8.38 9.34 -13.57
CA LEU A 40 8.67 9.97 -14.86
C LEU A 40 8.82 8.94 -15.99
N LEU A 41 9.51 7.84 -15.73
CA LEU A 41 9.63 6.73 -16.71
C LEU A 41 8.27 6.09 -16.99
N TYR A 42 7.39 6.03 -15.99
CA TYR A 42 6.03 5.52 -16.19
C TYR A 42 5.17 6.47 -17.01
N ILE A 43 5.29 7.78 -16.80
CA ILE A 43 4.65 8.80 -17.64
C ILE A 43 5.11 8.66 -19.09
N VAL A 44 6.42 8.52 -19.31
CA VAL A 44 6.99 8.28 -20.65
C VAL A 44 6.44 6.98 -21.26
N LYS A 45 6.30 5.90 -20.45
CA LYS A 45 5.68 4.64 -20.90
C LYS A 45 4.25 4.86 -21.37
N ILE A 46 3.43 5.59 -20.60
CA ILE A 46 2.03 5.87 -20.95
C ILE A 46 1.94 6.66 -22.26
N ILE A 47 2.81 7.67 -22.44
CA ILE A 47 2.82 8.51 -23.63
C ILE A 47 3.33 7.75 -24.87
N LYS A 48 4.43 7.02 -24.74
CA LYS A 48 5.05 6.32 -25.89
C LYS A 48 4.37 5.01 -26.26
N TYR A 49 3.78 4.31 -25.28
CA TYR A 49 3.20 2.97 -25.46
C TYR A 49 1.76 2.86 -24.94
N PRO A 50 0.83 3.76 -25.36
CA PRO A 50 -0.52 3.79 -24.81
C PRO A 50 -1.29 2.50 -25.04
N LYS A 51 -1.08 1.83 -26.19
CA LYS A 51 -1.72 0.53 -26.49
C LYS A 51 -1.30 -0.57 -25.50
N VAL A 52 -0.03 -0.58 -25.07
CA VAL A 52 0.47 -1.54 -24.07
C VAL A 52 -0.18 -1.27 -22.72
N CYS A 53 -0.20 0.00 -22.29
CA CYS A 53 -0.83 0.40 -21.02
C CYS A 53 -2.34 0.10 -21.03
N MET A 54 -3.03 0.34 -22.15
CA MET A 54 -4.45 -0.02 -22.27
C MET A 54 -4.69 -1.53 -22.18
N ASN A 55 -3.81 -2.35 -22.77
CA ASN A 55 -3.92 -3.82 -22.66
C ASN A 55 -3.64 -4.31 -21.23
N GLU A 56 -2.65 -3.74 -20.55
CA GLU A 56 -2.41 -4.01 -19.13
C GLU A 56 -3.63 -3.62 -18.30
N TYR A 57 -4.20 -2.43 -18.54
CA TYR A 57 -5.34 -1.89 -17.81
C TYR A 57 -6.65 -2.68 -18.07
N LYS A 58 -6.77 -3.41 -19.18
CA LYS A 58 -7.90 -4.33 -19.43
C LYS A 58 -7.94 -5.51 -18.48
N ASN A 59 -6.80 -5.97 -17.97
CA ASN A 59 -6.73 -7.09 -17.04
C ASN A 59 -6.94 -6.60 -15.62
N THR A 60 -7.83 -7.22 -14.86
CA THR A 60 -8.28 -6.76 -13.54
C THR A 60 -7.15 -6.58 -12.54
N VAL A 61 -6.21 -7.54 -12.43
CA VAL A 61 -5.10 -7.45 -11.47
C VAL A 61 -4.12 -6.33 -11.82
N PRO A 62 -3.55 -6.24 -13.04
CA PRO A 62 -2.75 -5.08 -13.42
C PRO A 62 -3.52 -3.77 -13.31
N CYS A 63 -4.80 -3.73 -13.68
CA CYS A 63 -5.65 -2.54 -13.51
C CYS A 63 -5.66 -2.07 -12.05
N SER A 64 -5.93 -2.98 -11.10
CA SER A 64 -5.93 -2.62 -9.67
C SER A 64 -4.58 -2.10 -9.18
N LEU A 65 -3.46 -2.58 -9.75
CA LEU A 65 -2.12 -2.14 -9.38
C LEU A 65 -1.73 -0.79 -9.97
N TYR A 66 -2.41 -0.31 -11.03
CA TYR A 66 -2.21 1.04 -11.56
C TYR A 66 -2.55 2.12 -10.52
N ALA A 67 -3.44 1.86 -9.58
CA ALA A 67 -3.70 2.76 -8.44
C ALA A 67 -2.43 3.08 -7.61
N ALA A 68 -1.38 2.27 -7.69
CA ALA A 68 -0.11 2.57 -7.05
C ALA A 68 0.64 3.74 -7.72
N PHE A 69 0.28 4.12 -8.95
CA PHE A 69 0.84 5.29 -9.63
C PHE A 69 0.48 6.58 -8.90
N ASP A 70 -0.79 6.77 -8.62
CA ASP A 70 -1.28 7.94 -7.88
C ASP A 70 -0.95 7.88 -6.38
N MET A 71 -0.83 6.67 -5.78
CA MET A 71 -0.30 6.51 -4.43
C MET A 71 1.16 7.01 -4.32
N ILE A 72 2.01 6.75 -5.33
CA ILE A 72 3.38 7.32 -5.42
C ILE A 72 3.28 8.85 -5.49
N MET A 73 2.39 9.39 -6.33
CA MET A 73 2.20 10.85 -6.45
C MET A 73 1.77 11.47 -5.12
N MET A 74 0.89 10.82 -4.33
CA MET A 74 0.49 11.29 -3.00
C MET A 74 1.69 11.38 -2.04
N ILE A 75 2.55 10.35 -2.02
CA ILE A 75 3.72 10.31 -1.13
C ILE A 75 4.76 11.33 -1.58
N LEU A 76 5.04 11.41 -2.88
CA LEU A 76 5.94 12.42 -3.44
C LEU A 76 5.41 13.84 -3.26
N GLY A 77 4.08 14.03 -3.35
CA GLY A 77 3.44 15.30 -3.05
C GLY A 77 3.75 15.77 -1.62
N SER A 78 3.66 14.84 -0.64
CA SER A 78 4.06 15.15 0.73
C SER A 78 5.56 15.44 0.87
N TYR A 79 6.42 14.72 0.16
CA TYR A 79 7.85 14.96 0.17
C TYR A 79 8.20 16.32 -0.42
N TYR A 80 7.65 16.66 -1.58
CA TYR A 80 7.92 17.95 -2.24
C TYR A 80 7.25 19.13 -1.51
N PHE A 81 6.22 18.89 -0.71
CA PHE A 81 5.61 19.91 0.12
C PHE A 81 6.62 20.51 1.12
N ASP A 82 7.57 19.72 1.61
CA ASP A 82 8.62 20.18 2.53
C ASP A 82 9.56 21.23 1.87
N TYR A 83 9.63 21.28 0.52
CA TYR A 83 10.50 22.17 -0.24
C TYR A 83 9.75 23.24 -1.04
N ILE A 84 8.67 22.85 -1.69
CA ILE A 84 7.82 23.70 -2.55
C ILE A 84 6.35 23.40 -2.20
N PRO A 85 5.81 24.05 -1.15
CA PRO A 85 4.48 23.72 -0.62
C PRO A 85 3.35 23.73 -1.66
N ALA A 86 3.33 24.72 -2.55
CA ALA A 86 2.29 24.82 -3.58
C ALA A 86 2.33 23.63 -4.56
N PHE A 87 3.53 23.26 -5.02
CA PHE A 87 3.73 22.12 -5.92
C PHE A 87 3.37 20.81 -5.24
N GLY A 88 3.88 20.58 -4.01
CA GLY A 88 3.61 19.36 -3.26
C GLY A 88 2.12 19.17 -3.00
N LYS A 89 1.42 20.22 -2.59
CA LYS A 89 -0.05 20.21 -2.37
C LYS A 89 -0.82 19.96 -3.66
N ALA A 90 -0.42 20.59 -4.77
CA ALA A 90 -1.05 20.38 -6.08
C ALA A 90 -0.87 18.93 -6.55
N LEU A 91 0.36 18.37 -6.48
CA LEU A 91 0.66 16.99 -6.85
C LEU A 91 -0.16 16.00 -6.02
N TRP A 92 -0.23 16.19 -4.71
CA TRP A 92 -1.02 15.37 -3.80
C TRP A 92 -2.54 15.46 -4.12
N GLY A 93 -3.05 16.66 -4.36
CA GLY A 93 -4.47 16.86 -4.70
C GLY A 93 -4.87 16.25 -6.04
N VAL A 94 -4.04 16.43 -7.08
CA VAL A 94 -4.24 15.82 -8.39
C VAL A 94 -4.22 14.29 -8.28
N ALA A 95 -3.33 13.73 -7.47
CA ALA A 95 -3.26 12.29 -7.25
C ALA A 95 -4.56 11.73 -6.64
N ILE A 96 -5.17 12.43 -5.68
CA ILE A 96 -6.48 12.04 -5.13
C ILE A 96 -7.56 12.02 -6.21
N ILE A 97 -7.61 13.04 -7.07
CA ILE A 97 -8.60 13.12 -8.15
C ILE A 97 -8.41 11.95 -9.12
N ILE A 98 -7.18 11.67 -9.53
CA ILE A 98 -6.87 10.53 -10.41
C ILE A 98 -7.31 9.21 -9.76
N HIS A 99 -7.03 9.04 -8.47
CA HIS A 99 -7.43 7.83 -7.74
C HIS A 99 -8.95 7.66 -7.68
N ILE A 100 -9.70 8.74 -7.43
CA ILE A 100 -11.17 8.71 -7.45
C ILE A 100 -11.69 8.28 -8.83
N CYS A 101 -11.15 8.86 -9.90
CA CYS A 101 -11.50 8.46 -11.27
C CYS A 101 -11.19 6.98 -11.52
N HIS A 102 -10.03 6.51 -11.03
CA HIS A 102 -9.63 5.12 -11.12
C HIS A 102 -10.61 4.19 -10.39
N ILE A 103 -11.03 4.53 -9.16
CA ILE A 103 -12.06 3.78 -8.41
C ILE A 103 -13.36 3.68 -9.22
N CYS A 104 -13.83 4.80 -9.79
CA CYS A 104 -15.07 4.81 -10.59
C CYS A 104 -14.97 3.90 -11.82
N ILE A 105 -13.87 4.00 -12.58
CA ILE A 105 -13.64 3.17 -13.78
C ILE A 105 -13.50 1.69 -13.40
N PHE A 106 -12.72 1.39 -12.35
CA PHE A 106 -12.52 0.02 -11.88
C PHE A 106 -13.82 -0.62 -11.41
N THR A 107 -14.63 0.11 -10.64
CA THR A 107 -15.93 -0.34 -10.14
C THR A 107 -16.89 -0.62 -11.30
N TYR A 108 -17.01 0.32 -12.24
CA TYR A 108 -17.88 0.13 -13.40
C TYR A 108 -17.51 -1.13 -14.20
N ARG A 109 -16.22 -1.32 -14.44
CA ARG A 109 -15.77 -2.46 -15.25
C ARG A 109 -15.86 -3.80 -14.52
N ASN A 110 -15.35 -3.89 -13.31
CA ASN A 110 -15.14 -5.19 -12.65
C ASN A 110 -16.32 -5.59 -11.76
N VAL A 111 -17.04 -4.61 -11.17
CA VAL A 111 -18.19 -4.89 -10.30
C VAL A 111 -19.51 -4.87 -11.05
N ILE A 112 -19.72 -3.88 -11.96
CA ILE A 112 -21.00 -3.73 -12.63
C ILE A 112 -21.04 -4.56 -13.92
N LYS A 113 -19.99 -4.52 -14.75
CA LYS A 113 -19.97 -5.12 -16.09
C LYS A 113 -19.48 -6.58 -16.08
N GLU A 114 -18.29 -6.87 -15.54
CA GLU A 114 -17.64 -8.17 -15.69
C GLU A 114 -18.06 -9.20 -14.63
N ARG A 115 -18.20 -8.78 -13.37
CA ARG A 115 -18.63 -9.61 -12.21
C ARG A 115 -17.92 -10.97 -12.10
N ASN A 116 -16.60 -11.01 -12.35
CA ASN A 116 -15.84 -12.25 -12.37
C ASN A 116 -15.18 -12.52 -11.00
N ILE A 117 -15.70 -13.49 -10.26
CA ILE A 117 -15.20 -13.89 -8.93
C ILE A 117 -13.73 -14.37 -8.97
N ASN A 118 -13.28 -14.93 -10.10
CA ASN A 118 -11.89 -15.40 -10.22
C ASN A 118 -10.88 -14.26 -10.21
N THR A 119 -11.28 -13.06 -10.64
CA THR A 119 -10.45 -11.86 -10.62
C THR A 119 -10.60 -11.05 -9.35
N PHE A 120 -11.54 -11.41 -8.47
CA PHE A 120 -11.73 -10.81 -7.16
C PHE A 120 -10.67 -11.34 -6.20
N VAL A 121 -9.50 -10.71 -6.21
CA VAL A 121 -8.32 -11.05 -5.40
C VAL A 121 -7.90 -9.86 -4.56
N PRO A 122 -7.09 -10.05 -3.51
CA PRO A 122 -6.73 -8.98 -2.57
C PRO A 122 -6.13 -7.72 -3.19
N SER A 123 -5.58 -7.78 -4.42
CA SER A 123 -5.13 -6.57 -5.13
C SER A 123 -6.25 -5.53 -5.36
N TRP A 124 -7.53 -5.91 -5.29
CA TRP A 124 -8.65 -4.96 -5.35
C TRP A 124 -8.58 -3.90 -4.26
N PHE A 125 -8.02 -4.23 -3.09
CA PHE A 125 -7.80 -3.25 -2.02
C PHE A 125 -6.82 -2.14 -2.40
N VAL A 126 -5.92 -2.38 -3.36
CA VAL A 126 -5.02 -1.32 -3.85
C VAL A 126 -5.83 -0.20 -4.51
N THR A 127 -6.87 -0.55 -5.27
CA THR A 127 -7.82 0.41 -5.84
C THR A 127 -8.69 1.06 -4.78
N TYR A 128 -9.37 0.28 -3.94
CA TYR A 128 -10.41 0.84 -3.04
C TYR A 128 -9.86 1.55 -1.82
N ASN A 129 -8.82 0.98 -1.18
CA ASN A 129 -8.23 1.57 0.03
C ASN A 129 -6.95 2.37 -0.26
N GLY A 130 -6.37 2.28 -1.47
CA GLY A 130 -5.15 3.00 -1.82
C GLY A 130 -5.26 4.52 -1.69
N ILE A 131 -6.45 5.09 -1.90
CA ILE A 131 -6.71 6.51 -1.70
C ILE A 131 -6.38 6.99 -0.27
N MET A 132 -6.43 6.09 0.72
CA MET A 132 -6.10 6.40 2.11
C MET A 132 -4.63 6.71 2.33
N VAL A 133 -3.74 6.43 1.37
CA VAL A 133 -2.35 6.92 1.40
C VAL A 133 -2.32 8.44 1.50
N SER A 134 -3.30 9.14 0.92
CA SER A 134 -3.46 10.58 1.09
C SER A 134 -3.61 11.00 2.56
N CYS A 135 -4.29 10.18 3.39
CA CYS A 135 -4.45 10.40 4.83
C CYS A 135 -3.18 10.03 5.62
N VAL A 136 -2.42 9.04 5.14
CA VAL A 136 -1.16 8.64 5.77
C VAL A 136 -0.14 9.78 5.72
N VAL A 137 -0.05 10.48 4.60
CA VAL A 137 0.98 11.52 4.34
C VAL A 137 0.43 12.95 4.29
N GLY A 138 -0.88 13.14 4.37
CA GLY A 138 -1.54 14.42 4.11
C GLY A 138 -1.64 15.38 5.30
N GLY A 139 -1.04 15.06 6.45
CA GLY A 139 -1.18 15.87 7.67
C GLY A 139 -0.82 17.34 7.50
N ALA A 140 0.24 17.63 6.74
CA ALA A 140 0.69 19.00 6.47
C ALA A 140 -0.16 19.76 5.43
N MET A 141 -1.06 19.08 4.70
CA MET A 141 -1.80 19.68 3.58
C MET A 141 -2.93 20.63 4.01
N ASN A 142 -3.28 20.65 5.31
CA ASN A 142 -4.38 21.45 5.86
C ASN A 142 -5.73 21.22 5.14
N MET A 143 -6.04 19.96 4.85
CA MET A 143 -7.27 19.53 4.15
C MET A 143 -8.09 18.54 5.01
N ALA A 144 -8.18 18.82 6.32
CA ALA A 144 -8.79 17.91 7.31
C ALA A 144 -10.21 17.45 6.91
N GLY A 145 -11.02 18.32 6.33
CA GLY A 145 -12.38 17.98 5.86
C GLY A 145 -12.35 16.87 4.82
N VAL A 146 -11.54 17.02 3.77
CA VAL A 146 -11.40 16.01 2.69
C VAL A 146 -10.85 14.70 3.26
N LEU A 147 -9.80 14.77 4.08
CA LEU A 147 -9.18 13.59 4.68
C LEU A 147 -10.17 12.81 5.56
N LYS A 148 -11.03 13.50 6.31
CA LYS A 148 -12.07 12.88 7.13
C LYS A 148 -13.04 12.04 6.29
N TYR A 149 -13.50 12.55 5.15
CA TYR A 149 -14.36 11.78 4.23
C TYR A 149 -13.64 10.54 3.67
N ILE A 150 -12.36 10.68 3.30
CA ILE A 150 -11.56 9.56 2.80
C ILE A 150 -11.39 8.48 3.89
N VAL A 151 -11.17 8.86 5.15
CA VAL A 151 -11.06 7.92 6.27
C VAL A 151 -12.34 7.11 6.42
N TYR A 152 -13.51 7.76 6.48
CA TYR A 152 -14.78 7.04 6.63
C TYR A 152 -15.09 6.18 5.42
N TYR A 153 -14.88 6.69 4.20
CA TYR A 153 -14.97 5.88 2.97
C TYR A 153 -14.12 4.62 3.06
N GLY A 154 -12.83 4.77 3.40
CA GLY A 154 -11.91 3.64 3.45
C GLY A 154 -12.27 2.59 4.49
N ILE A 155 -12.74 3.00 5.69
CA ILE A 155 -13.19 2.08 6.74
C ILE A 155 -14.46 1.34 6.28
N ILE A 156 -15.44 2.05 5.74
CA ILE A 156 -16.69 1.46 5.26
C ILE A 156 -16.42 0.45 4.15
N ILE A 157 -15.65 0.83 3.14
CA ILE A 157 -15.35 -0.05 2.01
C ILE A 157 -14.52 -1.27 2.43
N TYR A 158 -13.59 -1.10 3.39
CA TYR A 158 -12.85 -2.20 3.96
C TYR A 158 -13.77 -3.24 4.60
N PHE A 159 -14.68 -2.82 5.49
CA PHE A 159 -15.60 -3.73 6.17
C PHE A 159 -16.66 -4.36 5.24
N ILE A 160 -16.94 -3.75 4.10
CA ILE A 160 -17.79 -4.35 3.06
C ILE A 160 -17.00 -5.42 2.28
N ILE A 161 -15.77 -5.13 1.88
CA ILE A 161 -15.01 -6.01 0.98
C ILE A 161 -14.36 -7.17 1.74
N ILE A 162 -13.85 -6.96 2.97
CA ILE A 162 -13.04 -7.97 3.65
C ILE A 162 -13.77 -9.29 3.93
N PRO A 163 -15.03 -9.33 4.38
CA PRO A 163 -15.73 -10.60 4.59
C PRO A 163 -15.94 -11.37 3.28
N ILE A 164 -16.26 -10.67 2.19
CA ILE A 164 -16.44 -11.28 0.88
C ILE A 164 -15.09 -11.79 0.36
N MET A 165 -14.00 -11.06 0.60
CA MET A 165 -12.66 -11.47 0.22
C MET A 165 -12.20 -12.72 0.99
N ILE A 166 -12.45 -12.78 2.30
CA ILE A 166 -12.14 -13.96 3.11
C ILE A 166 -12.92 -15.17 2.59
N TRP A 167 -14.23 -15.03 2.39
CA TRP A 167 -15.06 -16.08 1.82
C TRP A 167 -14.49 -16.58 0.47
N ARG A 168 -14.13 -15.65 -0.43
CA ARG A 168 -13.55 -15.97 -1.72
C ARG A 168 -12.22 -16.71 -1.59
N LEU A 169 -11.33 -16.29 -0.69
CA LEU A 169 -10.03 -16.95 -0.47
C LEU A 169 -10.18 -18.36 0.13
N MET A 170 -11.28 -18.64 0.83
CA MET A 170 -11.59 -19.96 1.38
C MET A 170 -12.24 -20.89 0.37
N THR A 171 -12.97 -20.35 -0.61
CA THR A 171 -13.80 -21.14 -1.54
C THR A 171 -13.21 -21.28 -2.94
N VAL A 172 -12.35 -20.35 -3.37
CA VAL A 172 -11.78 -20.36 -4.71
C VAL A 172 -10.25 -20.33 -4.64
N GLU A 173 -9.61 -21.28 -5.28
CA GLU A 173 -8.15 -21.37 -5.30
C GLU A 173 -7.51 -20.12 -5.94
N VAL A 174 -6.46 -19.61 -5.29
CA VAL A 174 -5.66 -18.51 -5.82
C VAL A 174 -4.55 -19.08 -6.69
N LYS A 175 -4.64 -18.82 -7.99
CA LYS A 175 -3.68 -19.32 -8.99
C LYS A 175 -2.26 -18.77 -8.75
N PRO A 176 -1.19 -19.55 -9.09
CA PRO A 176 0.20 -19.15 -8.87
C PRO A 176 0.57 -17.74 -9.34
N PRO A 177 0.16 -17.24 -10.53
CA PRO A 177 0.55 -15.92 -11.00
C PRO A 177 0.09 -14.75 -10.10
N VAL A 178 -0.99 -14.95 -9.33
CA VAL A 178 -1.57 -13.93 -8.45
C VAL A 178 -1.49 -14.32 -6.97
N TYR A 179 -0.74 -15.38 -6.65
CA TYR A 179 -0.69 -15.95 -5.29
C TYR A 179 -0.19 -14.93 -4.26
N HIS A 180 0.84 -14.14 -4.61
CA HIS A 180 1.41 -13.11 -3.73
C HIS A 180 0.45 -11.95 -3.42
N THR A 181 -0.65 -11.80 -4.20
CA THR A 181 -1.68 -10.80 -3.87
C THR A 181 -2.37 -11.08 -2.54
N MET A 182 -2.30 -12.33 -2.03
CA MET A 182 -2.86 -12.66 -0.71
C MET A 182 -2.25 -11.82 0.42
N ALA A 183 -0.99 -11.39 0.28
CA ALA A 183 -0.37 -10.52 1.28
C ALA A 183 -1.00 -9.12 1.34
N VAL A 184 -1.72 -8.71 0.30
CA VAL A 184 -2.36 -7.38 0.24
C VAL A 184 -3.46 -7.21 1.29
N VAL A 185 -3.97 -8.29 1.90
CA VAL A 185 -4.98 -8.22 2.98
C VAL A 185 -4.53 -7.39 4.19
N LEU A 186 -3.20 -7.28 4.41
CA LEU A 186 -2.63 -6.45 5.48
C LEU A 186 -2.71 -4.94 5.19
N ALA A 187 -2.74 -4.55 3.91
CA ALA A 187 -2.71 -3.13 3.55
C ALA A 187 -3.98 -2.36 3.97
N PRO A 188 -5.21 -2.82 3.68
CA PRO A 188 -6.41 -2.04 3.92
C PRO A 188 -6.68 -1.80 5.41
N CYS A 189 -6.53 -2.80 6.28
CA CYS A 189 -6.70 -2.62 7.72
C CYS A 189 -5.63 -1.70 8.31
N SER A 190 -4.37 -1.82 7.84
CA SER A 190 -3.27 -0.93 8.24
C SER A 190 -3.52 0.51 7.79
N LEU A 191 -3.97 0.72 6.55
CA LEU A 191 -4.37 2.04 6.05
C LEU A 191 -5.52 2.64 6.86
N CYS A 192 -6.56 1.84 7.17
CA CYS A 192 -7.67 2.28 8.00
C CYS A 192 -7.20 2.74 9.38
N LEU A 193 -6.36 1.94 10.07
CA LEU A 193 -5.85 2.30 11.38
C LEU A 193 -5.00 3.57 11.35
N VAL A 194 -4.00 3.61 10.45
CA VAL A 194 -3.08 4.75 10.35
C VAL A 194 -3.82 6.02 9.98
N SER A 195 -4.72 5.96 9.00
CA SER A 195 -5.51 7.11 8.57
C SER A 195 -6.47 7.59 9.66
N TYR A 196 -7.11 6.66 10.38
CA TYR A 196 -8.01 6.98 11.49
C TYR A 196 -7.29 7.71 12.60
N LEU A 197 -6.11 7.22 13.02
CA LEU A 197 -5.29 7.83 14.06
C LEU A 197 -4.62 9.16 13.61
N ASN A 198 -4.37 9.34 12.31
CA ASN A 198 -3.79 10.59 11.81
C ASN A 198 -4.81 11.73 11.67
N VAL A 199 -6.07 11.41 11.34
CA VAL A 199 -7.05 12.40 10.89
C VAL A 199 -8.12 12.68 11.95
N ILE A 200 -8.51 11.67 12.73
CA ILE A 200 -9.57 11.81 13.72
C ILE A 200 -8.97 12.26 15.05
N GLN A 201 -9.31 13.46 15.49
CA GLN A 201 -8.75 14.08 16.71
C GLN A 201 -9.07 13.30 17.99
N ASN A 202 -10.30 12.77 18.11
CA ASN A 202 -10.72 11.96 19.24
C ASN A 202 -11.11 10.56 18.74
N PRO A 203 -10.13 9.67 18.47
CA PRO A 203 -10.40 8.36 17.94
C PRO A 203 -11.10 7.47 18.97
N ASN A 204 -12.17 6.77 18.55
CA ASN A 204 -12.83 5.78 19.39
C ASN A 204 -11.90 4.59 19.65
N ALA A 205 -11.58 4.33 20.90
CA ALA A 205 -10.64 3.28 21.29
C ALA A 205 -11.08 1.89 20.81
N MET A 206 -12.36 1.57 20.85
CA MET A 206 -12.89 0.28 20.37
C MET A 206 -12.58 0.09 18.87
N MET A 207 -12.80 1.14 18.05
CA MET A 207 -12.48 1.09 16.63
C MET A 207 -10.97 0.88 16.40
N VAL A 208 -10.11 1.56 17.17
CA VAL A 208 -8.65 1.40 17.11
C VAL A 208 -8.25 -0.04 17.42
N TYR A 209 -8.79 -0.63 18.48
CA TYR A 209 -8.50 -2.02 18.84
C TYR A 209 -8.98 -3.02 17.78
N VAL A 210 -10.20 -2.83 17.24
CA VAL A 210 -10.73 -3.69 16.17
C VAL A 210 -9.86 -3.62 14.91
N LEU A 211 -9.50 -2.41 14.48
CA LEU A 211 -8.64 -2.25 13.31
C LEU A 211 -7.24 -2.85 13.53
N TYR A 212 -6.67 -2.68 14.74
CA TYR A 212 -5.37 -3.28 15.03
C TYR A 212 -5.44 -4.81 15.15
N ALA A 213 -6.51 -5.37 15.66
CA ALA A 213 -6.73 -6.83 15.64
C ALA A 213 -6.74 -7.37 14.20
N CYS A 214 -7.40 -6.66 13.27
CA CYS A 214 -7.35 -7.00 11.85
C CYS A 214 -5.92 -6.92 11.28
N VAL A 215 -5.13 -5.90 11.66
CA VAL A 215 -3.72 -5.77 11.27
C VAL A 215 -2.91 -6.95 11.78
N PHE A 216 -3.05 -7.30 13.06
CA PHE A 216 -2.31 -8.38 13.68
C PHE A 216 -2.63 -9.73 13.04
N VAL A 217 -3.91 -10.05 12.85
CA VAL A 217 -4.36 -11.29 12.20
C VAL A 217 -3.86 -11.37 10.75
N SER A 218 -3.93 -10.28 10.01
CA SER A 218 -3.43 -10.24 8.63
C SER A 218 -1.91 -10.39 8.56
N PHE A 219 -1.17 -9.81 9.51
CA PHE A 219 0.27 -9.98 9.60
C PHE A 219 0.64 -11.43 9.94
N ALA A 220 -0.02 -12.03 10.95
CA ALA A 220 0.18 -13.44 11.31
C ALA A 220 -0.10 -14.36 10.12
N PHE A 221 -1.17 -14.11 9.37
CA PHE A 221 -1.47 -14.84 8.13
C PHE A 221 -0.33 -14.76 7.11
N ILE A 222 0.26 -13.57 6.90
CA ILE A 222 1.40 -13.42 5.98
C ILE A 222 2.60 -14.20 6.48
N VAL A 223 2.96 -14.09 7.78
CA VAL A 223 4.11 -14.79 8.36
C VAL A 223 3.98 -16.30 8.18
N ILE A 224 2.79 -16.87 8.44
CA ILE A 224 2.51 -18.30 8.22
C ILE A 224 2.66 -18.67 6.74
N LYS A 225 2.32 -17.78 5.82
CA LYS A 225 2.41 -18.01 4.37
C LYS A 225 3.78 -17.70 3.76
N LEU A 226 4.71 -17.04 4.49
CA LEU A 226 6.03 -16.67 3.96
C LEU A 226 6.79 -17.84 3.33
N PRO A 227 6.88 -19.04 3.96
CA PRO A 227 7.58 -20.16 3.32
C PRO A 227 7.00 -20.51 1.95
N LYS A 228 5.67 -20.46 1.81
CA LYS A 228 5.01 -20.74 0.53
C LYS A 228 5.20 -19.61 -0.49
N PHE A 229 5.20 -18.34 -0.08
CA PHE A 229 5.50 -17.23 -0.98
C PHE A 229 6.90 -17.35 -1.57
N PHE A 230 7.89 -17.70 -0.75
CA PHE A 230 9.29 -17.82 -1.19
C PHE A 230 9.63 -19.18 -1.82
N ALA A 231 8.71 -20.14 -1.82
CA ALA A 231 8.85 -21.39 -2.60
C ALA A 231 8.71 -21.16 -4.12
N PHE A 232 8.10 -20.04 -4.54
CA PHE A 232 7.99 -19.69 -5.96
C PHE A 232 9.30 -19.03 -6.44
N GLN A 233 9.65 -19.29 -7.70
CA GLN A 233 10.65 -18.46 -8.39
C GLN A 233 10.16 -17.00 -8.42
N PHE A 234 11.12 -16.05 -8.42
CA PHE A 234 10.76 -14.65 -8.45
C PHE A 234 9.92 -14.30 -9.69
N THR A 235 8.79 -13.67 -9.44
CA THR A 235 7.94 -13.04 -10.45
C THR A 235 7.60 -11.62 -10.00
N PRO A 236 7.19 -10.73 -10.91
CA PRO A 236 6.71 -9.40 -10.53
C PRO A 236 5.58 -9.42 -9.48
N GLY A 237 4.86 -10.55 -9.34
CA GLY A 237 3.83 -10.74 -8.31
C GLY A 237 4.32 -10.56 -6.86
N PHE A 238 5.62 -10.76 -6.58
CA PHE A 238 6.22 -10.49 -5.26
C PHE A 238 6.03 -9.04 -4.78
N ALA A 239 5.74 -8.11 -5.69
CA ALA A 239 5.34 -6.74 -5.33
C ALA A 239 4.15 -6.69 -4.35
N GLY A 240 3.27 -7.70 -4.36
CA GLY A 240 2.16 -7.83 -3.42
C GLY A 240 2.58 -7.91 -1.94
N LEU A 241 3.84 -8.26 -1.65
CA LEU A 241 4.40 -8.29 -0.29
C LEU A 241 4.93 -6.93 0.19
N THR A 242 5.28 -6.01 -0.69
CA THR A 242 6.08 -4.83 -0.35
C THR A 242 5.31 -3.77 0.44
N PHE A 243 4.35 -3.09 -0.18
CA PHE A 243 3.58 -2.05 0.47
C PHE A 243 2.75 -2.55 1.67
N PRO A 244 2.07 -3.72 1.61
CA PRO A 244 1.33 -4.23 2.76
C PRO A 244 2.19 -4.40 4.01
N MET A 245 3.40 -4.94 3.85
CA MET A 245 4.32 -5.09 4.97
C MET A 245 4.80 -3.73 5.49
N ALA A 246 5.13 -2.78 4.62
CA ALA A 246 5.58 -1.45 5.03
C ALA A 246 4.52 -0.66 5.80
N ILE A 247 3.27 -0.64 5.31
CA ILE A 247 2.18 0.05 6.01
C ILE A 247 1.77 -0.67 7.30
N GLY A 248 1.96 -1.99 7.39
CA GLY A 248 1.80 -2.77 8.61
C GLY A 248 2.75 -2.33 9.71
N VAL A 249 4.02 -2.03 9.38
CA VAL A 249 4.99 -1.43 10.33
C VAL A 249 4.46 -0.11 10.86
N VAL A 250 4.03 0.79 9.96
CA VAL A 250 3.48 2.11 10.34
C VAL A 250 2.26 1.95 11.25
N ALA A 251 1.37 1.00 10.95
CA ALA A 251 0.19 0.71 11.76
C ALA A 251 0.58 0.29 13.19
N SER A 252 1.56 -0.62 13.34
CA SER A 252 2.02 -1.05 14.66
C SER A 252 2.75 0.06 15.42
N GLN A 253 3.52 0.93 14.73
CA GLN A 253 4.12 2.11 15.36
C GLN A 253 3.06 3.09 15.87
N LYS A 254 2.01 3.36 15.08
CA LYS A 254 0.88 4.21 15.48
C LYS A 254 0.10 3.62 16.64
N MET A 255 -0.12 2.30 16.62
CA MET A 255 -0.76 1.60 17.76
C MET A 255 0.08 1.69 19.03
N THR A 256 1.39 1.52 18.94
CA THR A 256 2.31 1.70 20.07
C THR A 256 2.14 3.09 20.67
N ALA A 257 2.20 4.14 19.85
CA ALA A 257 2.04 5.52 20.31
C ALA A 257 0.66 5.77 20.96
N PHE A 258 -0.41 5.23 20.37
CA PHE A 258 -1.77 5.31 20.93
C PHE A 258 -1.85 4.67 22.32
N LEU A 259 -1.28 3.47 22.49
CA LEU A 259 -1.28 2.75 23.76
C LEU A 259 -0.46 3.45 24.83
N THR A 260 0.71 4.01 24.47
CA THR A 260 1.54 4.80 25.39
C THR A 260 0.79 6.04 25.87
N THR A 261 0.12 6.76 24.95
CA THR A 261 -0.70 7.93 25.31
C THR A 261 -1.89 7.55 26.21
N ALA A 262 -2.45 6.34 26.04
CA ALA A 262 -3.52 5.80 26.87
C ALA A 262 -3.03 5.23 28.22
N GLY A 263 -1.72 5.29 28.52
CA GLY A 263 -1.15 4.76 29.78
C GLY A 263 -1.01 3.25 29.82
N ASN A 264 -1.17 2.53 28.73
CA ASN A 264 -1.03 1.07 28.66
C ASN A 264 0.37 0.65 28.21
N GLU A 265 1.38 0.95 29.04
CA GLU A 265 2.78 0.73 28.74
C GLU A 265 3.13 -0.75 28.46
N ALA A 266 2.52 -1.68 29.21
CA ALA A 266 2.79 -3.12 29.05
C ALA A 266 2.41 -3.59 27.63
N PHE A 267 1.22 -3.23 27.17
CA PHE A 267 0.75 -3.61 25.84
C PHE A 267 1.48 -2.80 24.74
N ALA A 268 1.79 -1.52 24.98
CA ALA A 268 2.60 -0.71 24.08
C ALA A 268 3.97 -1.37 23.78
N ASN A 269 4.64 -1.90 24.81
CA ASN A 269 5.91 -2.59 24.68
C ASN A 269 5.79 -3.88 23.84
N ILE A 270 4.73 -4.66 24.01
CA ILE A 270 4.49 -5.86 23.17
C ILE A 270 4.32 -5.46 21.71
N VAL A 271 3.47 -4.46 21.44
CA VAL A 271 3.23 -3.98 20.06
C VAL A 271 4.50 -3.39 19.44
N LYS A 272 5.34 -2.72 20.23
CA LYS A 272 6.65 -2.21 19.80
C LYS A 272 7.59 -3.33 19.36
N GLN A 273 7.64 -4.46 20.09
CA GLN A 273 8.44 -5.63 19.68
C GLN A 273 7.91 -6.22 18.37
N ILE A 274 6.59 -6.36 18.24
CA ILE A 274 5.97 -6.81 16.99
C ILE A 274 6.34 -5.89 15.83
N SER A 275 6.29 -4.57 16.03
CA SER A 275 6.70 -3.58 15.02
C SER A 275 8.17 -3.74 14.61
N GLY A 276 9.07 -4.08 15.54
CA GLY A 276 10.47 -4.37 15.25
C GLY A 276 10.63 -5.59 14.34
N ILE A 277 9.93 -6.68 14.64
CA ILE A 277 9.91 -7.89 13.79
C ILE A 277 9.35 -7.56 12.39
N GLN A 278 8.25 -6.83 12.34
CA GLN A 278 7.66 -6.38 11.07
C GLN A 278 8.66 -5.56 10.25
N LEU A 279 9.36 -4.61 10.87
CA LEU A 279 10.35 -3.75 10.20
C LEU A 279 11.49 -4.57 9.60
N TYR A 280 12.03 -5.51 10.38
CA TYR A 280 13.10 -6.40 9.93
C TYR A 280 12.68 -7.21 8.69
N LEU A 281 11.54 -7.91 8.79
CA LEU A 281 10.99 -8.71 7.68
C LEU A 281 10.68 -7.84 6.45
N THR A 282 10.08 -6.66 6.67
CA THR A 282 9.73 -5.73 5.59
C THR A 282 10.96 -5.25 4.84
N THR A 283 12.03 -4.91 5.56
CA THR A 283 13.27 -4.44 4.95
C THR A 283 13.90 -5.53 4.07
N MET A 284 13.93 -6.77 4.56
CA MET A 284 14.44 -7.90 3.78
C MET A 284 13.59 -8.16 2.52
N ILE A 285 12.27 -8.17 2.66
CA ILE A 285 11.34 -8.43 1.56
C ILE A 285 11.44 -7.34 0.49
N ILE A 286 11.40 -6.06 0.87
CA ILE A 286 11.49 -4.95 -0.09
C ILE A 286 12.86 -4.95 -0.76
N GLY A 287 13.95 -5.15 -0.01
CA GLY A 287 15.29 -5.26 -0.57
C GLY A 287 15.40 -6.39 -1.59
N TYR A 288 14.88 -7.58 -1.25
CA TYR A 288 14.82 -8.72 -2.16
C TYR A 288 14.04 -8.40 -3.44
N VAL A 289 12.85 -7.78 -3.33
CA VAL A 289 12.02 -7.47 -4.50
C VAL A 289 12.67 -6.41 -5.38
N LEU A 290 13.22 -5.34 -4.80
CA LEU A 290 13.92 -4.29 -5.54
C LEU A 290 15.15 -4.84 -6.28
N LEU A 291 15.99 -5.64 -5.60
CA LEU A 291 17.14 -6.28 -6.21
C LEU A 291 16.74 -7.14 -7.42
N ASN A 292 15.68 -7.91 -7.30
CA ASN A 292 15.19 -8.74 -8.40
C ASN A 292 14.65 -7.93 -9.57
N PHE A 293 13.99 -6.78 -9.33
CA PHE A 293 13.60 -5.88 -10.41
C PHE A 293 14.81 -5.25 -11.12
N VAL A 294 15.88 -4.94 -10.39
CA VAL A 294 17.15 -4.47 -11.00
C VAL A 294 17.76 -5.57 -11.88
N ILE A 295 17.86 -6.80 -11.36
CA ILE A 295 18.37 -7.95 -12.13
C ILE A 295 17.55 -8.15 -13.42
N MET A 296 16.22 -8.08 -13.33
CA MET A 296 15.34 -8.16 -14.50
C MET A 296 15.58 -7.02 -15.49
N ALA A 297 15.76 -5.79 -15.01
CA ALA A 297 15.98 -4.61 -15.85
C ALA A 297 17.32 -4.68 -16.59
N LEU A 298 18.35 -5.22 -15.95
CA LEU A 298 19.68 -5.41 -16.53
C LEU A 298 19.77 -6.68 -17.39
N LYS A 299 18.69 -7.46 -17.52
CA LYS A 299 18.65 -8.75 -18.24
C LYS A 299 19.75 -9.74 -17.82
N ILE A 300 20.13 -9.68 -16.54
CA ILE A 300 21.12 -10.59 -15.97
C ILE A 300 20.47 -11.98 -15.87
N GLU A 301 21.00 -12.96 -16.62
CA GLU A 301 20.57 -14.35 -16.50
C GLU A 301 21.00 -14.91 -15.14
N ARG A 302 20.05 -15.52 -14.45
CA ARG A 302 20.36 -16.29 -13.23
C ARG A 302 20.85 -17.69 -13.68
N LYS A 303 22.12 -17.95 -13.50
CA LYS A 303 22.66 -19.31 -13.57
C LYS A 303 22.17 -20.15 -12.42
#